data_e75313b8d4b9fed82f7ad12aa55d4a3f
#
_entry.id   e75313b8d4b9fed82f7ad12aa55d4a3f
#
_cell.length_a   1.000
_cell.length_b   1.000
_cell.length_c   1.000
_cell.angle_alpha   90.00
_cell.angle_beta   90.00
_cell.angle_gamma   90.00
#
_symmetry.space_group_name_H-M   'P 1'
#
loop_
_entity.id
_entity.type
_entity.pdbx_description
1 polymer ?
#
loop_
_entity_poly.entity_id
_entity_poly.type
_entity_poly.pdbx_seq_one_letter_code
_entity_poly.pdbx_strand_id
1 'polypeptide(L)'
;EMYIILTLIPLLAGCGDKKEAARGAMPVPEISVASPVVKDITLTKEYPGYLSSEKTVDLVARVNGTLQTIAYAPGSRVRKGQVLFVIEPTIYQDNVEQAEAELNTARANLEYAQNNYARMLEAVKSDAVSQIQVLQSKSNVATSQAAVSNAEAALNTARTNLGYCTVRAPFDGTVSRNQVDVGSYVGGSLQPVTLATIYKDDLLYTYFNITDNQWPV
;
A
#
# COMPACT_ATOMS: atom_id res chain seq x y z
N GLU A 1 -8.17 -101.45 -17.41
CA GLU A 1 -7.53 -102.54 -18.19
C GLU A 1 -6.23 -102.08 -18.72
N MET A 2 -5.16 -102.48 -18.43
CA MET A 2 -4.64 -103.76 -18.10
C MET A 2 -3.36 -103.95 -18.92
N TYR A 3 -2.37 -104.47 -18.27
CA TYR A 3 -1.19 -105.21 -18.75
C TYR A 3 0.08 -104.48 -19.15
N ILE A 4 1.12 -104.47 -18.33
CA ILE A 4 2.07 -105.57 -17.96
C ILE A 4 3.11 -105.81 -19.08
N ILE A 5 4.33 -105.76 -18.67
CA ILE A 5 5.51 -106.68 -18.76
C ILE A 5 6.77 -105.90 -19.23
N LEU A 6 7.73 -105.66 -18.33
CA LEU A 6 8.83 -106.57 -17.80
C LEU A 6 9.77 -107.04 -18.89
N THR A 7 11.01 -106.63 -18.78
CA THR A 7 12.26 -107.42 -18.80
C THR A 7 13.46 -106.49 -19.06
N LEU A 8 14.36 -106.51 -18.24
CA LEU A 8 15.59 -107.30 -17.97
C LEU A 8 16.86 -106.63 -18.49
N ILE A 9 17.75 -106.44 -17.51
CA ILE A 9 19.17 -106.03 -17.50
C ILE A 9 20.03 -106.91 -18.49
N PRO A 10 21.25 -106.42 -18.95
CA PRO A 10 22.42 -106.36 -18.09
C PRO A 10 23.43 -105.22 -18.40
N LEU A 11 24.18 -104.87 -17.35
CA LEU A 11 25.56 -104.48 -17.21
C LEU A 11 26.48 -104.67 -18.43
N LEU A 12 27.33 -103.65 -18.65
CA LEU A 12 28.77 -103.80 -18.73
C LEU A 12 29.48 -102.47 -18.68
N ALA A 13 30.57 -102.49 -17.95
CA ALA A 13 31.49 -101.40 -17.65
C ALA A 13 32.22 -100.85 -18.87
N GLY A 14 32.46 -99.60 -18.89
CA GLY A 14 33.39 -98.97 -19.78
C GLY A 14 34.02 -97.70 -19.11
N CYS A 15 35.23 -97.92 -18.55
CA CYS A 15 36.12 -96.83 -18.19
C CYS A 15 36.48 -96.10 -19.46
N GLY A 16 36.16 -94.79 -19.56
CA GLY A 16 36.54 -93.90 -20.65
C GLY A 16 37.01 -92.57 -20.09
N ASP A 17 38.24 -92.29 -20.36
CA ASP A 17 39.04 -91.12 -19.97
C ASP A 17 38.28 -89.78 -19.80
N LYS A 18 38.50 -89.15 -18.66
CA LYS A 18 38.26 -87.81 -18.41
C LYS A 18 39.11 -86.94 -19.36
N LYS A 19 38.60 -86.62 -20.48
CA LYS A 19 39.06 -85.38 -21.20
C LYS A 19 38.48 -84.24 -20.37
N GLU A 20 39.34 -83.53 -19.63
CA GLU A 20 39.07 -82.20 -19.13
C GLU A 20 38.64 -81.33 -20.35
N ALA A 21 37.38 -81.10 -20.44
CA ALA A 21 36.88 -80.03 -21.36
C ALA A 21 37.51 -78.72 -20.87
N ALA A 22 38.50 -78.30 -21.62
CA ALA A 22 39.01 -76.95 -21.46
C ALA A 22 37.83 -76.02 -21.46
N ARG A 23 37.45 -75.44 -20.30
CA ARG A 23 36.55 -74.37 -20.17
C ARG A 23 37.18 -73.22 -21.01
N GLY A 24 36.69 -73.01 -22.21
CA GLY A 24 37.06 -71.88 -23.04
C GLY A 24 36.91 -70.64 -22.15
N ALA A 25 38.00 -69.97 -21.95
CA ALA A 25 38.00 -68.68 -21.29
C ALA A 25 36.97 -67.82 -22.05
N MET A 26 35.92 -67.40 -21.35
CA MET A 26 35.02 -66.41 -21.94
C MET A 26 35.87 -65.22 -22.39
N PRO A 27 35.71 -64.77 -23.61
CA PRO A 27 36.45 -63.58 -24.07
C PRO A 27 36.09 -62.44 -23.08
N VAL A 28 37.13 -61.83 -22.53
CA VAL A 28 36.98 -60.65 -21.68
C VAL A 28 36.28 -59.60 -22.54
N PRO A 29 35.14 -59.06 -22.08
CA PRO A 29 34.46 -58.04 -22.86
C PRO A 29 35.37 -56.81 -23.04
N GLU A 30 35.62 -56.44 -24.27
CA GLU A 30 36.33 -55.19 -24.59
C GLU A 30 35.41 -54.04 -24.22
N ILE A 31 35.78 -53.29 -23.19
CA ILE A 31 35.08 -52.07 -22.79
C ILE A 31 35.83 -50.91 -23.45
N SER A 32 35.17 -50.22 -24.33
CA SER A 32 35.71 -48.97 -24.86
C SER A 32 35.64 -47.88 -23.82
N VAL A 33 36.76 -47.33 -23.43
CA VAL A 33 36.88 -46.22 -22.48
C VAL A 33 37.22 -44.94 -23.29
N ALA A 34 36.57 -43.86 -22.98
CA ALA A 34 36.88 -42.56 -23.51
C ALA A 34 37.54 -41.69 -22.43
N SER A 35 38.47 -40.88 -22.81
CA SER A 35 39.05 -39.88 -21.89
C SER A 35 38.01 -38.86 -21.49
N PRO A 36 37.96 -38.46 -20.23
CA PRO A 36 37.02 -37.39 -19.80
C PRO A 36 37.36 -36.08 -20.52
N VAL A 37 36.33 -35.46 -21.07
CA VAL A 37 36.47 -34.13 -21.68
C VAL A 37 36.33 -33.10 -20.56
N VAL A 38 37.40 -32.34 -20.31
CA VAL A 38 37.38 -31.19 -19.43
C VAL A 38 36.99 -29.96 -20.27
N LYS A 39 35.84 -29.34 -19.93
CA LYS A 39 35.36 -28.15 -20.59
C LYS A 39 34.76 -27.21 -19.55
N ASP A 40 35.10 -25.94 -19.66
CA ASP A 40 34.45 -24.92 -18.86
C ASP A 40 33.00 -24.80 -19.30
N ILE A 41 32.08 -24.95 -18.36
CA ILE A 41 30.63 -24.79 -18.57
C ILE A 41 30.12 -23.70 -17.67
N THR A 42 29.31 -22.81 -18.23
CA THR A 42 28.58 -21.82 -17.46
C THR A 42 27.25 -22.44 -17.01
N LEU A 43 27.07 -22.61 -15.70
CA LEU A 43 25.81 -23.06 -15.12
C LEU A 43 24.94 -21.84 -14.86
N THR A 44 23.82 -21.77 -15.55
CA THR A 44 22.78 -20.75 -15.30
C THR A 44 21.71 -21.37 -14.41
N LYS A 45 21.41 -20.71 -13.29
CA LYS A 45 20.31 -21.09 -12.40
C LYS A 45 19.28 -19.97 -12.40
N GLU A 46 18.02 -20.33 -12.48
CA GLU A 46 16.89 -19.40 -12.41
C GLU A 46 16.26 -19.47 -11.02
N TYR A 47 16.04 -18.30 -10.43
CA TYR A 47 15.38 -18.16 -9.13
C TYR A 47 14.11 -17.35 -9.30
N PRO A 48 12.95 -17.87 -8.89
CA PRO A 48 11.71 -17.10 -8.87
C PRO A 48 11.82 -15.97 -7.84
N GLY A 49 11.41 -14.77 -8.24
CA GLY A 49 11.44 -13.61 -7.39
C GLY A 49 10.29 -12.66 -7.71
N TYR A 50 10.12 -11.64 -6.87
CA TYR A 50 9.14 -10.58 -7.10
C TYR A 50 9.79 -9.20 -6.92
N LEU A 51 9.22 -8.23 -7.60
CA LEU A 51 9.61 -6.83 -7.50
C LEU A 51 8.72 -6.11 -6.49
N SER A 52 9.32 -5.27 -5.67
CA SER A 52 8.61 -4.39 -4.73
C SER A 52 9.07 -2.95 -4.94
N SER A 53 8.12 -2.02 -4.91
CA SER A 53 8.40 -0.60 -5.02
C SER A 53 9.07 -0.08 -3.74
N GLU A 54 9.88 0.96 -3.86
CA GLU A 54 10.49 1.66 -2.72
C GLU A 54 9.42 2.14 -1.72
N LYS A 55 8.32 2.69 -2.24
CA LYS A 55 7.19 3.17 -1.43
C LYS A 55 5.88 2.80 -2.10
N THR A 56 4.96 2.33 -1.27
CA THR A 56 3.59 2.04 -1.66
C THR A 56 2.65 2.75 -0.70
N VAL A 57 1.70 3.51 -1.22
CA VAL A 57 0.72 4.24 -0.40
C VAL A 57 -0.69 4.03 -0.97
N ASP A 58 -1.60 3.64 -0.10
CA ASP A 58 -3.01 3.58 -0.43
C ASP A 58 -3.64 4.97 -0.33
N LEU A 59 -4.24 5.40 -1.43
CA LEU A 59 -5.00 6.64 -1.51
C LEU A 59 -6.40 6.37 -0.98
N VAL A 60 -6.71 6.95 0.17
CA VAL A 60 -8.00 6.74 0.85
C VAL A 60 -8.84 8.01 0.85
N ALA A 61 -10.15 7.84 0.81
CA ALA A 61 -11.09 8.94 1.00
C ALA A 61 -11.07 9.35 2.48
N ARG A 62 -10.79 10.64 2.74
CA ARG A 62 -10.77 11.23 4.09
C ARG A 62 -12.06 11.95 4.45
N VAL A 63 -12.94 12.15 3.47
CA VAL A 63 -14.25 12.78 3.60
C VAL A 63 -15.30 11.91 2.95
N ASN A 64 -16.53 12.08 3.37
CA ASN A 64 -17.68 11.34 2.85
C ASN A 64 -18.26 12.08 1.64
N GLY A 65 -18.66 11.37 0.61
CA GLY A 65 -19.34 11.98 -0.54
C GLY A 65 -19.36 11.08 -1.75
N THR A 66 -19.93 11.56 -2.83
CA THR A 66 -19.96 10.85 -4.10
C THR A 66 -18.71 11.14 -4.90
N LEU A 67 -18.07 10.13 -5.47
CA LEU A 67 -16.92 10.29 -6.35
C LEU A 67 -17.37 10.90 -7.67
N GLN A 68 -16.96 12.14 -7.96
CA GLN A 68 -17.36 12.84 -9.18
C GLN A 68 -16.45 12.57 -10.37
N THR A 69 -15.14 12.49 -10.12
CA THR A 69 -14.15 12.42 -11.21
C THR A 69 -12.96 11.58 -10.83
N ILE A 70 -12.47 10.80 -11.81
CA ILE A 70 -11.18 10.13 -11.81
C ILE A 70 -10.33 10.80 -12.89
N ALA A 71 -9.28 11.50 -12.50
CA ALA A 71 -8.47 12.37 -13.37
C ALA A 71 -7.15 11.74 -13.82
N TYR A 72 -7.05 10.42 -13.84
CA TYR A 72 -5.88 9.68 -14.30
C TYR A 72 -6.30 8.43 -15.06
N ALA A 73 -5.39 7.84 -15.85
CA ALA A 73 -5.59 6.55 -16.47
C ALA A 73 -4.95 5.45 -15.60
N PRO A 74 -5.63 4.30 -15.39
CA PRO A 74 -5.05 3.17 -14.66
C PRO A 74 -3.68 2.75 -15.20
N GLY A 75 -2.70 2.57 -14.31
CA GLY A 75 -1.32 2.24 -14.68
C GLY A 75 -0.51 3.41 -15.22
N SER A 76 -1.04 4.63 -15.23
CA SER A 76 -0.29 5.80 -15.69
C SER A 76 0.64 6.37 -14.64
N ARG A 77 1.72 6.98 -15.09
CA ARG A 77 2.65 7.73 -14.24
C ARG A 77 2.06 9.11 -13.93
N VAL A 78 2.11 9.50 -12.67
CA VAL A 78 1.60 10.77 -12.16
C VAL A 78 2.67 11.52 -11.40
N ARG A 79 2.50 12.86 -11.30
CA ARG A 79 3.41 13.74 -10.57
C ARG A 79 2.87 14.07 -9.19
N LYS A 80 3.76 14.34 -8.25
CA LYS A 80 3.40 14.84 -6.92
C LYS A 80 2.48 16.06 -7.03
N GLY A 81 1.38 16.05 -6.28
CA GLY A 81 0.38 17.11 -6.28
C GLY A 81 -0.65 17.03 -7.41
N GLN A 82 -0.47 16.14 -8.40
CA GLN A 82 -1.47 15.92 -9.45
C GLN A 82 -2.79 15.44 -8.85
N VAL A 83 -3.90 16.00 -9.31
CA VAL A 83 -5.25 15.59 -8.92
C VAL A 83 -5.53 14.22 -9.50
N LEU A 84 -5.99 13.30 -8.66
CA LEU A 84 -6.33 11.93 -9.05
C LEU A 84 -7.83 11.66 -8.94
N PHE A 85 -8.43 12.11 -7.83
CA PHE A 85 -9.86 11.94 -7.59
C PHE A 85 -10.46 13.25 -7.09
N VAL A 86 -11.71 13.46 -7.45
CA VAL A 86 -12.54 14.56 -6.93
C VAL A 86 -13.81 13.98 -6.34
N ILE A 87 -13.99 14.19 -5.04
CA ILE A 87 -15.20 13.88 -4.28
C ILE A 87 -16.07 15.12 -4.31
N GLU A 88 -17.38 14.97 -4.32
CA GLU A 88 -18.35 16.06 -4.37
C GLU A 88 -18.08 17.13 -3.30
N PRO A 89 -17.73 18.36 -3.69
CA PRO A 89 -17.28 19.38 -2.74
C PRO A 89 -18.41 20.27 -2.21
N THR A 90 -19.63 20.18 -2.77
CA THR A 90 -20.72 21.15 -2.54
C THR A 90 -20.99 21.38 -1.05
N ILE A 91 -21.25 20.35 -0.30
CA ILE A 91 -21.53 20.45 1.15
C ILE A 91 -20.34 21.06 1.90
N TYR A 92 -19.13 20.76 1.50
CA TYR A 92 -17.91 21.27 2.13
C TYR A 92 -17.65 22.74 1.78
N GLN A 93 -18.05 23.19 0.58
CA GLN A 93 -18.04 24.60 0.19
C GLN A 93 -19.05 25.40 1.03
N ASP A 94 -20.27 24.88 1.18
CA ASP A 94 -21.30 25.50 2.00
C ASP A 94 -20.84 25.63 3.46
N ASN A 95 -20.18 24.61 4.01
CA ASN A 95 -19.62 24.64 5.38
C ASN A 95 -18.51 25.68 5.52
N VAL A 96 -17.69 25.90 4.50
CA VAL A 96 -16.67 26.97 4.50
C VAL A 96 -17.35 28.35 4.49
N GLU A 97 -18.36 28.55 3.65
CA GLU A 97 -19.11 29.80 3.58
C GLU A 97 -19.83 30.11 4.89
N GLN A 98 -20.45 29.11 5.52
CA GLN A 98 -21.05 29.25 6.84
C GLN A 98 -20.01 29.65 7.90
N ALA A 99 -18.86 28.96 7.96
CA ALA A 99 -17.81 29.29 8.93
C ALA A 99 -17.19 30.67 8.70
N GLU A 100 -17.11 31.15 7.44
CA GLU A 100 -16.70 32.51 7.12
C GLU A 100 -17.71 33.56 7.62
N ALA A 101 -19.00 33.29 7.49
CA ALA A 101 -20.06 34.17 8.03
C ALA A 101 -20.02 34.24 9.55
N GLU A 102 -19.77 33.09 10.23
CA GLU A 102 -19.61 33.04 11.69
C GLU A 102 -18.38 33.83 12.15
N LEU A 103 -17.26 33.71 11.45
CA LEU A 103 -16.05 34.49 11.74
C LEU A 103 -16.29 35.99 11.57
N ASN A 104 -16.98 36.41 10.51
CA ASN A 104 -17.32 37.83 10.29
C ASN A 104 -18.23 38.36 11.42
N THR A 105 -19.18 37.57 11.88
CA THR A 105 -20.04 37.92 13.03
C THR A 105 -19.22 38.06 14.33
N ALA A 106 -18.30 37.14 14.59
CA ALA A 106 -17.41 37.19 15.74
C ALA A 106 -16.50 38.43 15.71
N ARG A 107 -15.97 38.79 14.54
CA ARG A 107 -15.15 39.99 14.34
C ARG A 107 -15.93 41.27 14.59
N ALA A 108 -17.16 41.34 14.09
CA ALA A 108 -18.04 42.51 14.34
C ALA A 108 -18.36 42.66 15.84
N ASN A 109 -18.59 41.58 16.54
CA ASN A 109 -18.81 41.60 17.98
C ASN A 109 -17.56 42.03 18.77
N LEU A 110 -16.35 41.59 18.31
CA LEU A 110 -15.09 42.03 18.89
C LEU A 110 -14.91 43.55 18.72
N GLU A 111 -15.12 44.03 17.51
CA GLU A 111 -15.05 45.46 17.20
C GLU A 111 -15.99 46.28 18.05
N TYR A 112 -17.25 45.85 18.20
CA TYR A 112 -18.20 46.47 19.10
C TYR A 112 -17.70 46.49 20.54
N ALA A 113 -17.20 45.37 21.07
CA ALA A 113 -16.65 45.25 22.41
C ALA A 113 -15.45 46.20 22.62
N GLN A 114 -14.55 46.27 21.64
CA GLN A 114 -13.39 47.17 21.71
C GLN A 114 -13.80 48.67 21.72
N ASN A 115 -14.72 49.03 20.82
CA ASN A 115 -15.24 50.38 20.77
C ASN A 115 -15.98 50.75 22.06
N ASN A 116 -16.73 49.81 22.66
CA ASN A 116 -17.40 50.01 23.94
C ASN A 116 -16.40 50.21 25.09
N TYR A 117 -15.37 49.34 25.15
CA TYR A 117 -14.29 49.44 26.14
C TYR A 117 -13.54 50.79 26.00
N ALA A 118 -13.23 51.23 24.81
CA ALA A 118 -12.59 52.54 24.58
C ALA A 118 -13.46 53.70 25.14
N ARG A 119 -14.77 53.65 24.87
CA ARG A 119 -15.72 54.66 25.44
C ARG A 119 -15.77 54.62 26.96
N MET A 120 -15.79 53.43 27.59
CA MET A 120 -15.79 53.31 29.05
C MET A 120 -14.51 53.84 29.67
N LEU A 121 -13.36 53.66 29.00
CA LEU A 121 -12.08 54.24 29.43
C LEU A 121 -12.07 55.78 29.41
N GLU A 122 -12.74 56.39 28.46
CA GLU A 122 -12.90 57.87 28.44
C GLU A 122 -13.90 58.33 29.52
N ALA A 123 -15.01 57.64 29.66
CA ALA A 123 -16.07 57.99 30.63
C ALA A 123 -15.60 57.88 32.11
N VAL A 124 -14.69 56.98 32.43
CA VAL A 124 -14.16 56.85 33.81
C VAL A 124 -13.26 58.04 34.20
N LYS A 125 -12.65 58.75 33.25
CA LYS A 125 -11.81 59.92 33.50
C LYS A 125 -12.64 61.09 34.01
N SER A 126 -13.94 61.13 33.71
CA SER A 126 -14.91 62.14 34.15
C SER A 126 -15.82 61.66 35.26
N ASP A 127 -15.46 60.56 35.96
CA ASP A 127 -16.25 59.89 36.99
C ASP A 127 -17.70 59.53 36.56
N ALA A 128 -17.96 59.44 35.23
CA ALA A 128 -19.27 59.13 34.72
C ALA A 128 -19.61 57.62 34.77
N VAL A 129 -18.63 56.73 34.98
CA VAL A 129 -18.79 55.28 35.08
C VAL A 129 -17.87 54.72 36.16
N SER A 130 -18.26 53.57 36.76
CA SER A 130 -17.45 52.92 37.80
C SER A 130 -16.30 52.13 37.18
N GLN A 131 -15.19 51.95 37.94
CA GLN A 131 -14.09 51.07 37.55
C GLN A 131 -14.51 49.63 37.29
N ILE A 132 -15.57 49.15 37.98
CA ILE A 132 -16.16 47.80 37.76
C ILE A 132 -16.74 47.69 36.35
N GLN A 133 -17.39 48.74 35.84
CA GLN A 133 -17.96 48.76 34.47
C GLN A 133 -16.83 48.73 33.43
N VAL A 134 -15.70 49.40 33.65
CA VAL A 134 -14.52 49.36 32.79
C VAL A 134 -13.92 47.95 32.79
N LEU A 135 -13.78 47.33 33.96
CA LEU A 135 -13.28 45.95 34.09
C LEU A 135 -14.20 44.94 33.37
N GLN A 136 -15.51 45.10 33.48
CA GLN A 136 -16.51 44.28 32.77
C GLN A 136 -16.38 44.45 31.23
N SER A 137 -16.25 45.68 30.74
CA SER A 137 -16.07 45.91 29.31
C SER A 137 -14.77 45.35 28.77
N LYS A 138 -13.67 45.41 29.57
CA LYS A 138 -12.40 44.74 29.23
C LYS A 138 -12.55 43.21 29.16
N SER A 139 -13.31 42.62 30.12
CA SER A 139 -13.61 41.18 30.09
C SER A 139 -14.39 40.80 28.84
N ASN A 140 -15.35 41.62 28.41
CA ASN A 140 -16.12 41.40 27.18
C ASN A 140 -15.25 41.43 25.94
N VAL A 141 -14.23 42.30 25.86
CA VAL A 141 -13.25 42.29 24.77
C VAL A 141 -12.50 40.94 24.76
N ALA A 142 -12.03 40.47 25.94
CA ALA A 142 -11.32 39.19 26.02
C ALA A 142 -12.19 38.02 25.57
N THR A 143 -13.46 38.00 25.97
CA THR A 143 -14.43 36.97 25.55
C THR A 143 -14.69 37.03 24.05
N SER A 144 -14.92 38.23 23.49
CA SER A 144 -15.12 38.38 22.05
C SER A 144 -13.87 38.00 21.23
N GLN A 145 -12.69 38.29 21.75
CA GLN A 145 -11.42 37.85 21.12
C GLN A 145 -11.30 36.32 21.09
N ALA A 146 -11.69 35.64 22.17
CA ALA A 146 -11.74 34.18 22.23
C ALA A 146 -12.76 33.61 21.24
N ALA A 147 -13.90 34.27 21.06
CA ALA A 147 -14.90 33.88 20.07
C ALA A 147 -14.36 33.98 18.63
N VAL A 148 -13.60 35.04 18.30
CA VAL A 148 -12.92 35.15 17.01
C VAL A 148 -11.95 33.97 16.79
N SER A 149 -11.11 33.65 17.79
CA SER A 149 -10.17 32.55 17.69
C SER A 149 -10.88 31.21 17.47
N ASN A 150 -12.00 30.98 18.13
CA ASN A 150 -12.82 29.77 17.93
C ASN A 150 -13.41 29.71 16.52
N ALA A 151 -13.94 30.82 15.99
CA ALA A 151 -14.48 30.87 14.64
C ALA A 151 -13.38 30.69 13.58
N GLU A 152 -12.17 31.21 13.81
CA GLU A 152 -11.01 30.98 12.92
C GLU A 152 -10.61 29.50 12.91
N ALA A 153 -10.62 28.82 14.04
CA ALA A 153 -10.34 27.38 14.12
C ALA A 153 -11.40 26.55 13.38
N ALA A 154 -12.69 26.93 13.51
CA ALA A 154 -13.80 26.30 12.80
C ALA A 154 -13.64 26.46 11.27
N LEU A 155 -13.33 27.67 10.81
CA LEU A 155 -13.07 27.95 9.38
C LEU A 155 -11.89 27.14 8.84
N ASN A 156 -10.80 27.03 9.58
CA ASN A 156 -9.65 26.22 9.17
C ASN A 156 -10.02 24.74 9.05
N THR A 157 -10.87 24.22 9.95
CA THR A 157 -11.37 22.84 9.88
C THR A 157 -12.23 22.64 8.64
N ALA A 158 -13.15 23.55 8.35
CA ALA A 158 -14.00 23.50 7.17
C ALA A 158 -13.16 23.51 5.86
N ARG A 159 -12.17 24.42 5.77
CA ARG A 159 -11.25 24.50 4.62
C ARG A 159 -10.39 23.24 4.45
N THR A 160 -9.95 22.63 5.56
CA THR A 160 -9.21 21.37 5.53
C THR A 160 -10.06 20.25 4.96
N ASN A 161 -11.32 20.15 5.41
CA ASN A 161 -12.26 19.14 4.90
C ASN A 161 -12.56 19.34 3.42
N LEU A 162 -12.75 20.59 2.97
CA LEU A 162 -12.89 20.92 1.55
C LEU A 162 -11.64 20.50 0.76
N GLY A 163 -10.44 20.72 1.32
CA GLY A 163 -9.19 20.28 0.70
C GLY A 163 -9.12 18.77 0.51
N TYR A 164 -9.71 17.99 1.41
CA TYR A 164 -9.77 16.53 1.31
C TYR A 164 -10.73 16.01 0.23
N CYS A 165 -11.64 16.84 -0.28
CA CYS A 165 -12.46 16.48 -1.45
C CYS A 165 -11.63 16.28 -2.72
N THR A 166 -10.41 16.84 -2.77
CA THR A 166 -9.48 16.66 -3.88
C THR A 166 -8.32 15.78 -3.46
N VAL A 167 -8.33 14.52 -3.88
CA VAL A 167 -7.25 13.56 -3.59
C VAL A 167 -6.13 13.75 -4.60
N ARG A 168 -4.92 14.00 -4.11
CA ARG A 168 -3.72 14.27 -4.91
C ARG A 168 -2.64 13.23 -4.67
N ALA A 169 -1.77 13.05 -5.66
CA ALA A 169 -0.59 12.18 -5.56
C ALA A 169 0.39 12.72 -4.50
N PRO A 170 0.82 11.92 -3.52
CA PRO A 170 1.77 12.33 -2.47
C PRO A 170 3.21 12.42 -2.97
N PHE A 171 3.55 11.68 -4.03
CA PHE A 171 4.86 11.63 -4.70
C PHE A 171 4.70 11.26 -6.17
N ASP A 172 5.79 11.35 -6.94
CA ASP A 172 5.85 10.91 -8.33
C ASP A 172 5.88 9.38 -8.38
N GLY A 173 5.06 8.76 -9.23
CA GLY A 173 5.00 7.31 -9.33
C GLY A 173 3.88 6.83 -10.24
N THR A 174 3.63 5.53 -10.24
CA THR A 174 2.58 4.89 -11.02
C THR A 174 1.38 4.56 -10.15
N VAL A 175 0.18 4.95 -10.59
CA VAL A 175 -1.07 4.68 -9.87
C VAL A 175 -1.73 3.42 -10.42
N SER A 176 -2.17 2.55 -9.50
CA SER A 176 -2.90 1.33 -9.83
C SER A 176 -4.26 1.63 -10.49
N ARG A 177 -4.96 0.56 -10.86
CA ARG A 177 -6.38 0.66 -11.20
C ARG A 177 -7.17 1.21 -9.99
N ASN A 178 -8.16 2.05 -10.26
CA ASN A 178 -9.16 2.50 -9.28
C ASN A 178 -9.94 1.31 -8.70
N GLN A 179 -10.22 1.36 -7.40
CA GLN A 179 -11.01 0.35 -6.70
C GLN A 179 -12.49 0.74 -6.62
N VAL A 180 -12.81 1.99 -6.89
CA VAL A 180 -14.15 2.55 -6.89
C VAL A 180 -14.38 3.34 -8.17
N ASP A 181 -15.61 3.35 -8.66
CA ASP A 181 -15.99 4.02 -9.90
C ASP A 181 -16.69 5.36 -9.62
N VAL A 182 -16.72 6.22 -10.64
CA VAL A 182 -17.46 7.48 -10.60
C VAL A 182 -18.93 7.22 -10.29
N GLY A 183 -19.49 8.01 -9.39
CA GLY A 183 -20.86 7.84 -8.87
C GLY A 183 -20.94 6.98 -7.59
N SER A 184 -19.86 6.32 -7.21
CA SER A 184 -19.82 5.56 -5.95
C SER A 184 -19.74 6.51 -4.75
N TYR A 185 -20.46 6.18 -3.68
CA TYR A 185 -20.31 6.87 -2.40
C TYR A 185 -19.04 6.37 -1.70
N VAL A 186 -18.16 7.28 -1.34
CA VAL A 186 -16.88 6.99 -0.67
C VAL A 186 -16.85 7.64 0.72
N GLY A 187 -16.01 7.11 1.59
CA GLY A 187 -15.92 7.52 2.98
C GLY A 187 -16.57 6.50 3.91
N GLY A 188 -16.41 6.71 5.20
CA GLY A 188 -16.95 5.84 6.25
C GLY A 188 -16.22 6.08 7.56
N SER A 189 -16.97 6.15 8.66
CA SER A 189 -16.41 6.41 9.99
C SER A 189 -15.61 5.22 10.54
N LEU A 190 -15.85 4.00 10.06
CA LEU A 190 -15.27 2.77 10.62
C LEU A 190 -14.12 2.19 9.78
N GLN A 191 -14.15 2.35 8.45
CA GLN A 191 -13.06 1.94 7.56
C GLN A 191 -12.96 2.91 6.39
N PRO A 192 -11.79 3.56 6.20
CA PRO A 192 -11.58 4.42 5.04
C PRO A 192 -11.62 3.57 3.75
N VAL A 193 -12.33 4.07 2.75
CA VAL A 193 -12.40 3.43 1.44
C VAL A 193 -11.12 3.73 0.68
N THR A 194 -10.40 2.69 0.27
CA THR A 194 -9.24 2.81 -0.62
C THR A 194 -9.72 3.10 -2.05
N LEU A 195 -9.22 4.19 -2.62
CA LEU A 195 -9.55 4.61 -3.98
C LEU A 195 -8.63 3.99 -5.01
N ALA A 196 -7.33 3.99 -4.74
CA ALA A 196 -6.27 3.38 -5.54
C ALA A 196 -4.99 3.27 -4.71
N THR A 197 -3.99 2.58 -5.24
CA THR A 197 -2.65 2.50 -4.64
C THR A 197 -1.64 3.19 -5.57
N ILE A 198 -0.75 4.00 -5.03
CA ILE A 198 0.36 4.61 -5.76
C ILE A 198 1.67 3.94 -5.38
N TYR A 199 2.47 3.63 -6.40
CA TYR A 199 3.78 2.98 -6.28
C TYR A 199 4.87 3.95 -6.73
N LYS A 200 5.90 4.12 -5.91
CA LYS A 200 7.11 4.81 -6.34
C LYS A 200 8.00 3.80 -7.07
N ASP A 201 8.08 3.92 -8.38
CA ASP A 201 8.70 2.96 -9.31
C ASP A 201 10.09 3.39 -9.82
N ASP A 202 10.65 4.48 -9.29
CA ASP A 202 12.00 4.94 -9.64
C ASP A 202 13.09 3.95 -9.19
N LEU A 203 12.86 3.27 -8.06
CA LEU A 203 13.71 2.22 -7.51
C LEU A 203 12.84 1.02 -7.14
N LEU A 204 13.23 -0.15 -7.63
CA LEU A 204 12.56 -1.42 -7.34
C LEU A 204 13.51 -2.34 -6.58
N TYR A 205 13.02 -2.96 -5.52
CA TYR A 205 13.69 -4.02 -4.80
C TYR A 205 13.29 -5.37 -5.39
N THR A 206 14.28 -6.19 -5.67
CA THR A 206 14.04 -7.57 -6.12
C THR A 206 14.26 -8.51 -4.95
N TYR A 207 13.27 -9.32 -4.63
CA TYR A 207 13.34 -10.36 -3.61
C TYR A 207 13.30 -11.73 -4.28
N PHE A 208 14.25 -12.59 -3.96
CA PHE A 208 14.30 -13.98 -4.41
C PHE A 208 14.84 -14.86 -3.30
N ASN A 209 14.41 -16.12 -3.27
CA ASN A 209 14.82 -17.07 -2.26
C ASN A 209 15.84 -18.04 -2.85
N ILE A 210 17.00 -18.17 -2.20
CA ILE A 210 18.00 -19.17 -2.51
C ILE A 210 17.98 -20.20 -1.38
N THR A 211 17.87 -21.48 -1.73
CA THR A 211 17.98 -22.57 -0.73
C THR A 211 19.44 -22.75 -0.32
N ASP A 212 19.68 -23.07 0.96
CA ASP A 212 21.00 -23.14 1.57
C ASP A 212 21.99 -24.06 0.82
N ASN A 213 21.51 -25.18 0.28
CA ASN A 213 22.32 -26.09 -0.53
C ASN A 213 22.70 -25.58 -1.93
N GLN A 214 22.24 -24.40 -2.32
CA GLN A 214 22.52 -23.77 -3.62
C GLN A 214 23.40 -22.52 -3.50
N TRP A 215 23.78 -22.16 -2.27
CA TRP A 215 24.70 -21.08 -2.05
C TRP A 215 26.09 -21.49 -2.58
N PRO A 216 26.75 -20.68 -3.42
CA PRO A 216 28.12 -20.96 -3.85
C PRO A 216 29.04 -20.84 -2.63
N VAL A 217 29.81 -21.91 -2.38
CA VAL A 217 30.88 -21.96 -1.36
C VAL A 217 32.14 -21.35 -1.98
#